data_5c58ce1389a9bc215d7c70c57414687b
#
_entry.id   5c58ce1389a9bc215d7c70c57414687b
#
_cell.length_a   1.000
_cell.length_b   1.000
_cell.length_c   1.000
_cell.angle_alpha   90.00
_cell.angle_beta   90.00
_cell.angle_gamma   90.00
#
_symmetry.space_group_name_H-M   'P 1'
#
loop_
_entity.id
_entity.type
_entity.pdbx_description
1 polymer ?
#
loop_
_entity_poly.entity_id
_entity_poly.type
_entity_poly.pdbx_seq_one_letter_code
_entity_poly.pdbx_strand_id
1 'polypeptide(L)'
;ILLAILVRFTVIEPPRGYSEAKASPVIPPGFWEVVRFMWGNPVLRHVVAAGALISFTGYASIIWIPIYLVRIHEMGTGEVGSYLALMIGLGGALGIYLGGRLADFLSARHGEHWLPWVIALANLIAAPLLYLAFTAETPMGAIAAYAIPAMLGTVYVAPGFALIQNQTPVEMRSVAAAINLFITNIIGLGLGPFSVGFFSDYFTADYGQDGLRYGLMTTLVVIAWGLCHYYRCGQLIRSKATGYVSAT
;
A
#
# COMPACT_ATOMS: atom_id res chain seq x y z
N ILE A 1 -23.58 -5.51 -12.31
CA ILE A 1 -24.41 -6.32 -13.25
C ILE A 1 -24.23 -5.82 -14.68
N LEU A 2 -24.52 -4.53 -15.00
CA LEU A 2 -24.40 -3.99 -16.37
C LEU A 2 -22.99 -4.18 -16.95
N LEU A 3 -21.93 -3.90 -16.19
CA LEU A 3 -20.54 -4.12 -16.62
C LEU A 3 -20.27 -5.61 -16.90
N ALA A 4 -20.77 -6.52 -16.08
CA ALA A 4 -20.60 -7.95 -16.30
C ALA A 4 -21.29 -8.44 -17.59
N ILE A 5 -22.47 -7.91 -17.88
CA ILE A 5 -23.20 -8.17 -19.13
C ILE A 5 -22.37 -7.64 -20.32
N LEU A 6 -21.91 -6.40 -20.23
CA LEU A 6 -21.12 -5.78 -21.30
C LEU A 6 -19.83 -6.59 -21.56
N VAL A 7 -19.09 -6.96 -20.52
CA VAL A 7 -17.85 -7.77 -20.65
C VAL A 7 -18.17 -9.13 -21.27
N ARG A 8 -19.27 -9.80 -20.84
CA ARG A 8 -19.68 -11.11 -21.38
C ARG A 8 -19.93 -11.09 -22.87
N PHE A 9 -20.45 -9.98 -23.42
CA PHE A 9 -20.80 -9.89 -24.85
C PHE A 9 -19.76 -9.16 -25.69
N THR A 10 -18.82 -8.42 -25.10
CA THR A 10 -17.82 -7.63 -25.84
C THR A 10 -16.40 -8.18 -25.74
N VAL A 11 -16.08 -8.98 -24.71
CA VAL A 11 -14.74 -9.49 -24.50
C VAL A 11 -14.69 -10.98 -24.84
N ILE A 12 -13.89 -11.31 -25.84
CA ILE A 12 -13.58 -12.71 -26.17
C ILE A 12 -12.36 -13.09 -25.34
N GLU A 13 -12.49 -14.15 -24.53
CA GLU A 13 -11.36 -14.66 -23.74
C GLU A 13 -10.30 -15.24 -24.70
N PRO A 14 -9.06 -14.68 -24.68
CA PRO A 14 -8.00 -15.22 -25.53
C PRO A 14 -7.61 -16.63 -25.07
N PRO A 15 -7.15 -17.51 -25.98
CA PRO A 15 -6.64 -18.82 -25.58
C PRO A 15 -5.50 -18.70 -24.58
N ARG A 16 -5.41 -19.61 -23.63
CA ARG A 16 -4.32 -19.64 -22.66
C ARG A 16 -2.96 -19.70 -23.38
N GLY A 17 -2.03 -18.80 -22.99
CA GLY A 17 -0.71 -18.71 -23.62
C GLY A 17 -0.66 -17.85 -24.90
N TYR A 18 -1.75 -17.14 -25.25
CA TYR A 18 -1.81 -16.31 -26.46
C TYR A 18 -0.71 -15.22 -26.52
N SER A 19 -0.30 -14.71 -25.36
CA SER A 19 0.76 -13.69 -25.24
C SER A 19 2.17 -14.29 -25.04
N GLU A 20 2.31 -15.60 -25.01
CA GLU A 20 3.58 -16.28 -24.76
C GLU A 20 4.15 -16.85 -26.07
N ALA A 21 5.40 -16.53 -26.39
CA ALA A 21 6.05 -16.93 -27.64
C ALA A 21 6.25 -18.47 -27.80
N LYS A 22 6.07 -19.27 -26.75
CA LYS A 22 6.04 -20.75 -26.76
C LYS A 22 5.07 -21.25 -25.69
N ALA A 23 3.95 -21.81 -26.13
CA ALA A 23 3.07 -22.60 -25.29
C ALA A 23 3.71 -23.96 -25.00
N SER A 24 4.60 -24.03 -24.03
CA SER A 24 4.96 -25.30 -23.40
C SER A 24 3.86 -25.69 -22.42
N PRO A 25 3.52 -26.98 -22.25
CA PRO A 25 2.60 -27.41 -21.20
C PRO A 25 3.21 -27.07 -19.85
N VAL A 26 2.79 -25.91 -19.29
CA VAL A 26 3.29 -25.45 -18.01
C VAL A 26 2.53 -26.20 -16.93
N ILE A 27 3.21 -27.06 -16.21
CA ILE A 27 2.69 -27.64 -14.97
C ILE A 27 2.58 -26.47 -13.96
N PRO A 28 1.38 -26.15 -13.46
CA PRO A 28 1.22 -25.07 -12.50
C PRO A 28 2.09 -25.34 -11.26
N PRO A 29 2.90 -24.37 -10.81
CA PRO A 29 3.74 -24.56 -9.63
C PRO A 29 2.86 -24.77 -8.39
N GLY A 30 3.29 -25.65 -7.48
CA GLY A 30 2.61 -25.88 -6.22
C GLY A 30 2.64 -24.65 -5.32
N PHE A 31 1.60 -24.44 -4.51
CA PHE A 31 1.52 -23.30 -3.58
C PHE A 31 2.80 -23.12 -2.74
N TRP A 32 3.30 -24.18 -2.12
CA TRP A 32 4.51 -24.15 -1.29
C TRP A 32 5.80 -23.87 -2.07
N GLU A 33 5.82 -24.19 -3.34
CA GLU A 33 6.92 -23.85 -4.24
C GLU A 33 6.99 -22.32 -4.44
N VAL A 34 5.83 -21.69 -4.70
CA VAL A 34 5.75 -20.23 -4.82
C VAL A 34 6.10 -19.53 -3.51
N VAL A 35 5.62 -20.03 -2.38
CA VAL A 35 5.97 -19.50 -1.04
C VAL A 35 7.50 -19.56 -0.85
N ARG A 36 8.12 -20.72 -1.13
CA ARG A 36 9.57 -20.88 -0.99
C ARG A 36 10.34 -19.95 -1.92
N PHE A 37 9.89 -19.81 -3.17
CA PHE A 37 10.46 -18.87 -4.13
C PHE A 37 10.40 -17.44 -3.63
N MET A 38 9.22 -16.96 -3.20
CA MET A 38 9.04 -15.61 -2.69
C MET A 38 9.92 -15.35 -1.46
N TRP A 39 10.01 -16.32 -0.56
CA TRP A 39 10.84 -16.21 0.65
C TRP A 39 12.33 -16.27 0.35
N GLY A 40 12.74 -17.01 -0.68
CA GLY A 40 14.14 -17.08 -1.17
C GLY A 40 14.60 -15.80 -1.86
N ASN A 41 13.67 -15.00 -2.44
CA ASN A 41 14.01 -13.77 -3.14
C ASN A 41 13.96 -12.56 -2.17
N PRO A 42 15.11 -11.93 -1.84
CA PRO A 42 15.17 -10.83 -0.89
C PRO A 42 14.36 -9.60 -1.36
N VAL A 43 14.25 -9.35 -2.67
CA VAL A 43 13.44 -8.25 -3.20
C VAL A 43 11.96 -8.49 -2.89
N LEU A 44 11.44 -9.71 -3.15
CA LEU A 44 10.05 -10.07 -2.86
C LEU A 44 9.75 -10.01 -1.36
N ARG A 45 10.65 -10.46 -0.49
CA ARG A 45 10.47 -10.31 0.97
C ARG A 45 10.29 -8.87 1.39
N HIS A 46 11.14 -7.98 0.87
CA HIS A 46 11.07 -6.57 1.23
C HIS A 46 9.84 -5.87 0.66
N VAL A 47 9.43 -6.16 -0.58
CA VAL A 47 8.24 -5.53 -1.17
C VAL A 47 6.96 -6.00 -0.49
N VAL A 48 6.84 -7.29 -0.15
CA VAL A 48 5.67 -7.83 0.56
C VAL A 48 5.59 -7.25 1.99
N ALA A 49 6.71 -7.24 2.73
CA ALA A 49 6.75 -6.65 4.06
C ALA A 49 6.41 -5.16 4.05
N ALA A 50 7.02 -4.39 3.14
CA ALA A 50 6.73 -2.97 2.99
C ALA A 50 5.26 -2.71 2.63
N GLY A 51 4.72 -3.46 1.66
CA GLY A 51 3.32 -3.36 1.26
C GLY A 51 2.35 -3.64 2.42
N ALA A 52 2.64 -4.67 3.22
CA ALA A 52 1.86 -5.00 4.40
C ALA A 52 1.89 -3.90 5.47
N LEU A 53 3.07 -3.30 5.73
CA LEU A 53 3.24 -2.22 6.71
C LEU A 53 2.57 -0.91 6.24
N ILE A 54 2.65 -0.57 4.96
CA ILE A 54 1.95 0.61 4.43
C ILE A 54 0.43 0.40 4.41
N SER A 55 -0.04 -0.79 4.04
CA SER A 55 -1.47 -1.12 4.12
C SER A 55 -2.00 -1.08 5.55
N PHE A 56 -1.19 -1.46 6.54
CA PHE A 56 -1.55 -1.36 7.96
C PHE A 56 -1.97 0.08 8.30
N THR A 57 -1.15 1.06 7.96
CA THR A 57 -1.48 2.47 8.17
C THR A 57 -2.67 2.93 7.32
N GLY A 58 -2.74 2.50 6.06
CA GLY A 58 -3.83 2.83 5.16
C GLY A 58 -5.19 2.37 5.69
N TYR A 59 -5.32 1.10 6.06
CA TYR A 59 -6.58 0.56 6.62
C TYR A 59 -6.89 1.12 8.00
N ALA A 60 -5.87 1.31 8.86
CA ALA A 60 -6.07 1.99 10.13
C ALA A 60 -6.66 3.40 9.93
N SER A 61 -6.10 4.18 8.99
CA SER A 61 -6.58 5.52 8.69
C SER A 61 -8.00 5.51 8.12
N ILE A 62 -8.32 4.63 7.16
CA ILE A 62 -9.66 4.55 6.57
C ILE A 62 -10.73 4.30 7.65
N ILE A 63 -10.44 3.49 8.66
CA ILE A 63 -11.41 3.14 9.71
C ILE A 63 -11.44 4.19 10.82
N TRP A 64 -10.29 4.72 11.24
CA TRP A 64 -10.23 5.57 12.43
C TRP A 64 -10.31 7.07 12.15
N ILE A 65 -9.99 7.56 10.94
CA ILE A 65 -10.13 8.99 10.60
C ILE A 65 -11.58 9.47 10.69
N PRO A 66 -12.61 8.75 10.20
CA PRO A 66 -14.00 9.15 10.42
C PRO A 66 -14.33 9.29 11.88
N ILE A 67 -13.92 8.32 12.71
CA ILE A 67 -14.14 8.28 14.14
C ILE A 67 -13.41 9.44 14.83
N TYR A 68 -12.18 9.71 14.43
CA TYR A 68 -11.37 10.83 14.92
C TYR A 68 -12.03 12.17 14.66
N LEU A 69 -12.53 12.42 13.45
CA LEU A 69 -13.20 13.68 13.09
C LEU A 69 -14.51 13.87 13.86
N VAL A 70 -15.29 12.79 14.04
CA VAL A 70 -16.52 12.85 14.82
C VAL A 70 -16.25 12.99 16.31
N ARG A 71 -15.33 12.20 16.87
CA ARG A 71 -15.11 12.08 18.32
C ARG A 71 -14.29 13.24 18.89
N ILE A 72 -13.24 13.66 18.19
CA ILE A 72 -12.30 14.68 18.66
C ILE A 72 -12.69 16.08 18.17
N HIS A 73 -13.20 16.18 16.94
CA HIS A 73 -13.56 17.47 16.33
C HIS A 73 -15.05 17.74 16.29
N GLU A 74 -15.87 16.84 16.87
CA GLU A 74 -17.33 16.99 17.00
C GLU A 74 -18.06 17.25 15.66
N MET A 75 -17.46 16.77 14.55
CA MET A 75 -18.03 16.95 13.22
C MET A 75 -19.26 16.06 13.00
N GLY A 76 -20.23 16.55 12.23
CA GLY A 76 -21.37 15.75 11.81
C GLY A 76 -20.97 14.59 10.88
N THR A 77 -21.56 13.40 11.07
CA THR A 77 -21.24 12.19 10.28
C THR A 77 -21.43 12.38 8.77
N GLY A 78 -22.45 13.14 8.35
CA GLY A 78 -22.70 13.46 6.93
C GLY A 78 -21.62 14.37 6.34
N GLU A 79 -21.15 15.34 7.10
CA GLU A 79 -20.07 16.24 6.71
C GLU A 79 -18.75 15.47 6.56
N VAL A 80 -18.38 14.64 7.56
CA VAL A 80 -17.22 13.74 7.51
C VAL A 80 -17.28 12.82 6.30
N GLY A 81 -18.45 12.20 6.06
CA GLY A 81 -18.65 11.33 4.89
C GLY A 81 -18.40 12.05 3.56
N SER A 82 -18.82 13.31 3.44
CA SER A 82 -18.64 14.12 2.22
C SER A 82 -17.17 14.43 1.95
N TYR A 83 -16.42 14.86 2.97
CA TYR A 83 -14.97 15.12 2.84
C TYR A 83 -14.20 13.84 2.52
N LEU A 84 -14.47 12.74 3.23
CA LEU A 84 -13.78 11.49 3.02
C LEU A 84 -14.11 10.83 1.68
N ALA A 85 -15.34 10.97 1.18
CA ALA A 85 -15.69 10.50 -0.16
C ALA A 85 -14.83 11.18 -1.25
N LEU A 86 -14.59 12.49 -1.13
CA LEU A 86 -13.71 13.20 -2.05
C LEU A 86 -12.24 12.79 -1.89
N MET A 87 -11.74 12.73 -0.66
CA MET A 87 -10.34 12.43 -0.40
C MET A 87 -9.97 10.99 -0.75
N ILE A 88 -10.78 10.03 -0.33
CA ILE A 88 -10.50 8.60 -0.54
C ILE A 88 -10.93 8.19 -1.94
N GLY A 89 -12.08 8.65 -2.42
CA GLY A 89 -12.59 8.31 -3.74
C GLY A 89 -11.76 8.95 -4.85
N LEU A 90 -11.83 10.29 -4.94
CA LEU A 90 -11.12 11.03 -5.99
C LEU A 90 -9.61 11.08 -5.74
N GLY A 91 -9.20 11.40 -4.50
CA GLY A 91 -7.80 11.45 -4.11
C GLY A 91 -7.13 10.09 -4.26
N GLY A 92 -7.78 9.01 -3.84
CA GLY A 92 -7.27 7.64 -3.98
C GLY A 92 -7.10 7.23 -5.45
N ALA A 93 -8.07 7.53 -6.32
CA ALA A 93 -7.96 7.27 -7.75
C ALA A 93 -6.80 8.05 -8.40
N LEU A 94 -6.65 9.33 -8.05
CA LEU A 94 -5.53 10.17 -8.50
C LEU A 94 -4.19 9.63 -7.99
N GLY A 95 -4.12 9.18 -6.73
CA GLY A 95 -2.91 8.61 -6.15
C GLY A 95 -2.45 7.35 -6.88
N ILE A 96 -3.36 6.42 -7.18
CA ILE A 96 -3.05 5.21 -7.97
C ILE A 96 -2.56 5.59 -9.36
N TYR A 97 -3.28 6.47 -10.05
CA TYR A 97 -2.94 6.88 -11.42
C TYR A 97 -1.62 7.63 -11.50
N LEU A 98 -1.46 8.68 -10.70
CA LEU A 98 -0.24 9.51 -10.71
C LEU A 98 0.96 8.72 -10.18
N GLY A 99 0.76 7.91 -9.14
CA GLY A 99 1.78 7.02 -8.60
C GLY A 99 2.28 6.02 -9.63
N GLY A 100 1.38 5.35 -10.36
CA GLY A 100 1.72 4.46 -11.45
C GLY A 100 2.49 5.19 -12.56
N ARG A 101 1.95 6.30 -13.06
CA ARG A 101 2.61 7.11 -14.12
C ARG A 101 4.00 7.60 -13.71
N LEU A 102 4.15 8.08 -12.49
CA LEU A 102 5.45 8.55 -11.98
C LEU A 102 6.45 7.39 -11.86
N ALA A 103 5.98 6.27 -11.33
CA ALA A 103 6.82 5.07 -11.18
C ALA A 103 7.26 4.54 -12.55
N ASP A 104 6.37 4.46 -13.53
CA ASP A 104 6.70 4.03 -14.91
C ASP A 104 7.70 4.99 -15.56
N PHE A 105 7.46 6.30 -15.46
CA PHE A 105 8.34 7.32 -16.02
C PHE A 105 9.77 7.27 -15.44
N LEU A 106 9.87 7.15 -14.11
CA LEU A 106 11.17 7.12 -13.45
C LEU A 106 11.88 5.78 -13.64
N SER A 107 11.14 4.67 -13.63
CA SER A 107 11.71 3.35 -13.86
C SER A 107 12.22 3.17 -15.30
N ALA A 108 11.51 3.71 -16.28
CA ALA A 108 11.94 3.68 -17.68
C ALA A 108 13.22 4.48 -17.93
N ARG A 109 13.42 5.59 -17.19
CA ARG A 109 14.60 6.46 -17.36
C ARG A 109 15.80 6.07 -16.51
N HIS A 110 15.55 5.59 -15.31
CA HIS A 110 16.59 5.41 -14.28
C HIS A 110 16.73 3.97 -13.80
N GLY A 111 15.82 3.07 -14.21
CA GLY A 111 15.83 1.65 -13.86
C GLY A 111 14.78 1.25 -12.81
N GLU A 112 14.50 -0.05 -12.74
CA GLU A 112 13.41 -0.65 -11.96
C GLU A 112 13.45 -0.31 -10.45
N HIS A 113 14.61 0.00 -9.91
CA HIS A 113 14.77 0.37 -8.49
C HIS A 113 13.97 1.64 -8.10
N TRP A 114 13.51 2.44 -9.06
CA TRP A 114 12.64 3.58 -8.80
C TRP A 114 11.21 3.18 -8.44
N LEU A 115 10.73 2.00 -8.82
CA LEU A 115 9.40 1.53 -8.42
C LEU A 115 9.20 1.56 -6.89
N PRO A 116 10.05 0.89 -6.08
CA PRO A 116 9.92 0.97 -4.63
C PRO A 116 10.29 2.35 -4.06
N TRP A 117 11.19 3.11 -4.69
CA TRP A 117 11.58 4.43 -4.20
C TRP A 117 10.49 5.49 -4.39
N VAL A 118 9.67 5.41 -5.43
CA VAL A 118 8.47 6.27 -5.60
C VAL A 118 7.49 6.05 -4.45
N ILE A 119 7.26 4.79 -4.07
CA ILE A 119 6.40 4.46 -2.94
C ILE A 119 7.00 5.00 -1.63
N ALA A 120 8.31 4.81 -1.43
CA ALA A 120 9.01 5.33 -0.27
C ALA A 120 8.88 6.86 -0.18
N LEU A 121 9.11 7.57 -1.28
CA LEU A 121 9.02 9.03 -1.33
C LEU A 121 7.61 9.53 -1.01
N ALA A 122 6.58 8.89 -1.58
CA ALA A 122 5.19 9.23 -1.31
C ALA A 122 4.85 9.10 0.19
N ASN A 123 5.27 7.99 0.81
CA ASN A 123 5.03 7.78 2.25
C ASN A 123 5.92 8.64 3.15
N LEU A 124 7.13 9.00 2.72
CA LEU A 124 7.99 9.94 3.42
C LEU A 124 7.37 11.35 3.49
N ILE A 125 6.68 11.76 2.41
CA ILE A 125 5.93 13.02 2.38
C ILE A 125 4.62 12.90 3.18
N ALA A 126 3.95 11.75 3.11
CA ALA A 126 2.69 11.54 3.82
C ALA A 126 2.86 11.52 5.35
N ALA A 127 3.96 10.96 5.88
CA ALA A 127 4.15 10.78 7.33
C ALA A 127 4.09 12.09 8.14
N PRO A 128 4.81 13.18 7.80
CA PRO A 128 4.71 14.44 8.54
C PRO A 128 3.33 15.09 8.40
N LEU A 129 2.66 14.94 7.26
CA LEU A 129 1.31 15.46 7.06
C LEU A 129 0.28 14.67 7.88
N LEU A 130 0.45 13.35 8.03
CA LEU A 130 -0.36 12.54 8.94
C LEU A 130 -0.16 12.97 10.40
N TYR A 131 1.09 13.24 10.80
CA TYR A 131 1.36 13.80 12.13
C TYR A 131 0.61 15.10 12.35
N LEU A 132 0.69 16.04 11.39
CA LEU A 132 -0.05 17.30 11.45
C LEU A 132 -1.58 17.08 11.49
N ALA A 133 -2.11 16.12 10.73
CA ALA A 133 -3.52 15.78 10.75
C ALA A 133 -3.97 15.27 12.13
N PHE A 134 -3.17 14.39 12.77
CA PHE A 134 -3.50 13.82 14.07
C PHE A 134 -3.33 14.79 15.24
N THR A 135 -2.48 15.82 15.08
CA THR A 135 -2.25 16.87 16.09
C THR A 135 -3.05 18.14 15.85
N ALA A 136 -3.79 18.22 14.75
CA ALA A 136 -4.57 19.40 14.42
C ALA A 136 -5.57 19.76 15.55
N GLU A 137 -5.66 21.05 15.86
CA GLU A 137 -6.60 21.56 16.87
C GLU A 137 -7.97 21.89 16.25
N THR A 138 -8.03 22.09 14.94
CA THR A 138 -9.26 22.42 14.23
C THR A 138 -9.66 21.33 13.25
N PRO A 139 -10.99 21.10 13.06
CA PRO A 139 -11.48 20.09 12.11
C PRO A 139 -10.95 20.32 10.69
N MET A 140 -10.96 21.59 10.23
CA MET A 140 -10.48 21.93 8.89
C MET A 140 -8.97 21.75 8.75
N GLY A 141 -8.20 22.01 9.81
CA GLY A 141 -6.76 21.70 9.84
C GLY A 141 -6.48 20.21 9.71
N ALA A 142 -7.24 19.36 10.41
CA ALA A 142 -7.14 17.91 10.31
C ALA A 142 -7.46 17.42 8.89
N ILE A 143 -8.57 17.90 8.31
CA ILE A 143 -9.00 17.55 6.96
C ILE A 143 -7.96 17.99 5.92
N ALA A 144 -7.51 19.24 5.97
CA ALA A 144 -6.54 19.78 5.02
C ALA A 144 -5.20 19.03 5.08
N ALA A 145 -4.72 18.71 6.29
CA ALA A 145 -3.49 17.95 6.48
C ALA A 145 -3.63 16.49 6.04
N TYR A 146 -4.83 15.89 6.17
CA TYR A 146 -5.07 14.49 5.76
C TYR A 146 -5.30 14.33 4.25
N ALA A 147 -5.71 15.37 3.53
CA ALA A 147 -6.07 15.28 2.11
C ALA A 147 -4.95 14.72 1.22
N ILE A 148 -3.72 15.21 1.40
CA ILE A 148 -2.56 14.74 0.63
C ILE A 148 -2.14 13.31 1.05
N PRO A 149 -2.02 12.95 2.34
CA PRO A 149 -1.80 11.57 2.76
C PRO A 149 -2.82 10.57 2.25
N ALA A 150 -4.11 10.93 2.19
CA ALA A 150 -5.16 10.08 1.63
C ALA A 150 -4.88 9.70 0.16
N MET A 151 -4.37 10.64 -0.63
CA MET A 151 -3.94 10.40 -2.01
C MET A 151 -2.62 9.60 -2.05
N LEU A 152 -1.59 10.03 -1.31
CA LEU A 152 -0.26 9.42 -1.34
C LEU A 152 -0.25 7.98 -0.81
N GLY A 153 -1.14 7.67 0.15
CA GLY A 153 -1.30 6.33 0.71
C GLY A 153 -1.74 5.28 -0.29
N THR A 154 -2.27 5.66 -1.46
CA THR A 154 -2.68 4.73 -2.53
C THR A 154 -1.61 4.54 -3.62
N VAL A 155 -0.55 5.34 -3.62
CA VAL A 155 0.53 5.30 -4.62
C VAL A 155 1.21 3.92 -4.69
N TYR A 156 1.24 3.17 -3.59
CA TYR A 156 1.92 1.86 -3.53
C TYR A 156 1.24 0.78 -4.37
N VAL A 157 -0.04 0.93 -4.73
CA VAL A 157 -0.84 -0.13 -5.33
C VAL A 157 -0.27 -0.56 -6.69
N ALA A 158 -0.17 0.34 -7.65
CA ALA A 158 0.28 0.00 -9.00
C ALA A 158 1.76 -0.45 -9.04
N PRO A 159 2.74 0.33 -8.53
CA PRO A 159 4.14 -0.09 -8.59
C PRO A 159 4.45 -1.28 -7.66
N GLY A 160 3.72 -1.47 -6.57
CA GLY A 160 3.86 -2.64 -5.70
C GLY A 160 3.48 -3.94 -6.41
N PHE A 161 2.34 -3.96 -7.13
CA PHE A 161 1.97 -5.11 -7.96
C PHE A 161 2.94 -5.33 -9.12
N ALA A 162 3.39 -4.27 -9.80
CA ALA A 162 4.39 -4.36 -10.86
C ALA A 162 5.68 -5.02 -10.35
N LEU A 163 6.18 -4.61 -9.17
CA LEU A 163 7.37 -5.21 -8.56
C LEU A 163 7.21 -6.71 -8.32
N ILE A 164 6.06 -7.14 -7.77
CA ILE A 164 5.82 -8.57 -7.53
C ILE A 164 5.82 -9.34 -8.84
N GLN A 165 5.14 -8.82 -9.87
CA GLN A 165 5.08 -9.48 -11.17
C GLN A 165 6.44 -9.53 -11.88
N ASN A 166 7.22 -8.43 -11.84
CA ASN A 166 8.52 -8.35 -12.47
C ASN A 166 9.56 -9.28 -11.82
N GLN A 167 9.45 -9.49 -10.50
CA GLN A 167 10.36 -10.34 -9.74
C GLN A 167 9.92 -11.81 -9.66
N THR A 168 8.80 -12.16 -10.31
CA THR A 168 8.20 -13.50 -10.23
C THR A 168 8.08 -14.11 -11.64
N PRO A 169 8.51 -15.40 -11.84
CA PRO A 169 8.28 -16.12 -13.08
C PRO A 169 6.79 -16.12 -13.48
N VAL A 170 6.51 -16.11 -14.78
CA VAL A 170 5.14 -15.98 -15.33
C VAL A 170 4.19 -17.00 -14.72
N GLU A 171 4.63 -18.24 -14.55
CA GLU A 171 3.85 -19.37 -14.04
C GLU A 171 3.46 -19.21 -12.56
N MET A 172 4.21 -18.39 -11.82
CA MET A 172 4.03 -18.16 -10.38
C MET A 172 3.28 -16.86 -10.06
N ARG A 173 3.11 -15.95 -11.02
CA ARG A 173 2.62 -14.57 -10.80
C ARG A 173 1.25 -14.51 -10.13
N SER A 174 0.30 -15.33 -10.56
CA SER A 174 -1.06 -15.33 -10.00
C SER A 174 -1.07 -15.76 -8.54
N VAL A 175 -0.32 -16.81 -8.20
CA VAL A 175 -0.21 -17.31 -6.82
C VAL A 175 0.57 -16.33 -5.96
N ALA A 176 1.67 -15.75 -6.47
CA ALA A 176 2.44 -14.74 -5.76
C ALA A 176 1.62 -13.48 -5.45
N ALA A 177 0.80 -13.02 -6.42
CA ALA A 177 -0.12 -11.91 -6.21
C ALA A 177 -1.18 -12.24 -5.14
N ALA A 178 -1.73 -13.45 -5.15
CA ALA A 178 -2.68 -13.92 -4.14
C ALA A 178 -2.06 -13.97 -2.73
N ILE A 179 -0.84 -14.50 -2.60
CA ILE A 179 -0.08 -14.53 -1.33
C ILE A 179 0.17 -13.10 -0.84
N ASN A 180 0.60 -12.20 -1.73
CA ASN A 180 0.79 -10.80 -1.36
C ASN A 180 -0.50 -10.15 -0.85
N LEU A 181 -1.61 -10.31 -1.56
CA LEU A 181 -2.91 -9.79 -1.14
C LEU A 181 -3.35 -10.37 0.21
N PHE A 182 -3.15 -11.66 0.42
CA PHE A 182 -3.47 -12.33 1.69
C PHE A 182 -2.70 -11.72 2.85
N ILE A 183 -1.36 -11.60 2.72
CA ILE A 183 -0.50 -11.01 3.76
C ILE A 183 -0.87 -9.55 4.01
N THR A 184 -1.06 -8.79 2.94
CA THR A 184 -1.40 -7.36 2.99
C THR A 184 -2.75 -7.13 3.70
N ASN A 185 -3.75 -7.98 3.44
CA ASN A 185 -5.06 -7.86 4.09
C ASN A 185 -5.05 -8.34 5.54
N ILE A 186 -4.37 -9.44 5.86
CA ILE A 186 -4.28 -9.88 7.27
C ILE A 186 -3.55 -8.84 8.13
N ILE A 187 -2.40 -8.37 7.68
CA ILE A 187 -1.61 -7.40 8.45
C ILE A 187 -2.27 -6.02 8.37
N GLY A 188 -2.67 -5.58 7.18
CA GLY A 188 -3.25 -4.25 6.98
C GLY A 188 -4.64 -4.13 7.60
N LEU A 189 -5.61 -4.86 7.08
CA LEU A 189 -7.01 -4.76 7.50
C LEU A 189 -7.26 -5.42 8.85
N GLY A 190 -6.56 -6.50 9.18
CA GLY A 190 -6.71 -7.19 10.46
C GLY A 190 -6.01 -6.43 11.59
N LEU A 191 -4.69 -6.25 11.51
CA LEU A 191 -3.90 -5.69 12.61
C LEU A 191 -3.90 -4.17 12.66
N GLY A 192 -4.01 -3.47 11.52
CA GLY A 192 -3.95 -2.00 11.46
C GLY A 192 -5.00 -1.34 12.36
N PRO A 193 -6.28 -1.52 12.09
CA PRO A 193 -7.35 -0.93 12.89
C PRO A 193 -7.37 -1.43 14.33
N PHE A 194 -7.09 -2.73 14.55
CA PHE A 194 -7.00 -3.31 15.89
C PHE A 194 -5.94 -2.61 16.73
N SER A 195 -4.76 -2.37 16.18
CA SER A 195 -3.66 -1.73 16.92
C SER A 195 -3.98 -0.30 17.32
N VAL A 196 -4.59 0.48 16.41
CA VAL A 196 -5.01 1.85 16.74
C VAL A 196 -6.05 1.84 17.86
N GLY A 197 -7.03 0.93 17.84
CA GLY A 197 -8.01 0.77 18.91
C GLY A 197 -7.36 0.41 20.24
N PHE A 198 -6.50 -0.60 20.22
CA PHE A 198 -5.77 -1.04 21.42
C PHE A 198 -4.93 0.09 22.05
N PHE A 199 -4.15 0.81 21.25
CA PHE A 199 -3.36 1.91 21.76
C PHE A 199 -4.22 3.12 22.14
N SER A 200 -5.32 3.38 21.43
CA SER A 200 -6.28 4.40 21.82
C SER A 200 -6.84 4.15 23.22
N ASP A 201 -7.26 2.91 23.52
CA ASP A 201 -7.77 2.54 24.82
C ASP A 201 -6.69 2.63 25.90
N TYR A 202 -5.49 2.18 25.60
CA TYR A 202 -4.34 2.28 26.50
C TYR A 202 -4.03 3.74 26.88
N PHE A 203 -3.95 4.63 25.90
CA PHE A 203 -3.67 6.04 26.14
C PHE A 203 -4.86 6.81 26.72
N THR A 204 -6.08 6.32 26.59
CA THR A 204 -7.27 6.97 27.16
C THR A 204 -7.19 7.07 28.68
N ALA A 205 -6.51 6.15 29.35
CA ALA A 205 -6.32 6.19 30.81
C ALA A 205 -5.62 7.47 31.28
N ASP A 206 -4.63 7.95 30.49
CA ASP A 206 -3.82 9.13 30.88
C ASP A 206 -4.26 10.40 30.15
N TYR A 207 -4.81 10.29 28.94
CA TYR A 207 -5.06 11.43 28.04
C TYR A 207 -6.55 11.60 27.69
N GLY A 208 -7.45 10.82 28.28
CA GLY A 208 -8.88 10.94 27.99
C GLY A 208 -9.21 10.75 26.51
N GLN A 209 -10.00 11.64 25.93
CA GLN A 209 -10.41 11.54 24.53
C GLN A 209 -9.23 11.63 23.54
N ASP A 210 -8.15 12.31 23.89
CA ASP A 210 -6.95 12.43 23.05
C ASP A 210 -6.18 11.10 22.93
N GLY A 211 -6.51 10.09 23.71
CA GLY A 211 -5.98 8.73 23.54
C GLY A 211 -6.07 8.22 22.10
N LEU A 212 -7.12 8.60 21.37
CA LEU A 212 -7.27 8.25 19.94
C LEU A 212 -6.20 8.91 19.07
N ARG A 213 -5.81 10.15 19.34
CA ARG A 213 -4.72 10.84 18.62
C ARG A 213 -3.41 10.07 18.76
N TYR A 214 -3.07 9.67 19.99
CA TYR A 214 -1.87 8.89 20.29
C TYR A 214 -1.93 7.49 19.65
N GLY A 215 -3.09 6.84 19.67
CA GLY A 215 -3.32 5.58 18.97
C GLY A 215 -3.02 5.69 17.47
N LEU A 216 -3.52 6.73 16.81
CA LEU A 216 -3.24 7.02 15.40
C LEU A 216 -1.76 7.31 15.14
N MET A 217 -1.08 8.05 16.03
CA MET A 217 0.36 8.35 15.91
C MET A 217 1.23 7.10 15.92
N THR A 218 0.82 5.99 16.55
CA THR A 218 1.58 4.74 16.51
C THR A 218 1.79 4.22 15.09
N THR A 219 0.87 4.54 14.17
CA THR A 219 0.99 4.15 12.76
C THR A 219 2.19 4.80 12.06
N LEU A 220 2.67 5.95 12.52
CA LEU A 220 3.83 6.64 11.95
C LEU A 220 5.13 5.82 12.13
N VAL A 221 5.25 5.08 13.23
CA VAL A 221 6.37 4.16 13.46
C VAL A 221 6.33 3.03 12.43
N VAL A 222 5.13 2.53 12.13
CA VAL A 222 4.93 1.47 11.13
C VAL A 222 5.26 1.97 9.72
N ILE A 223 4.91 3.22 9.38
CA ILE A 223 5.33 3.85 8.12
C ILE A 223 6.86 3.89 8.04
N ALA A 224 7.54 4.38 9.07
CA ALA A 224 9.00 4.47 9.09
C ALA A 224 9.65 3.11 8.84
N TRP A 225 9.10 2.04 9.44
CA TRP A 225 9.56 0.68 9.19
C TRP A 225 9.30 0.24 7.74
N GLY A 226 8.13 0.51 7.20
CA GLY A 226 7.79 0.25 5.78
C GLY A 226 8.73 0.97 4.80
N LEU A 227 9.09 2.23 5.11
CA LEU A 227 10.06 3.02 4.34
C LEU A 227 11.43 2.34 4.27
N CYS A 228 11.93 1.79 5.38
CA CYS A 228 13.19 1.06 5.41
C CYS A 228 13.15 -0.15 4.46
N HIS A 229 12.05 -0.88 4.44
CA HIS A 229 11.88 -2.02 3.55
C HIS A 229 11.82 -1.60 2.07
N TYR A 230 11.06 -0.55 1.70
CA TYR A 230 11.03 -0.06 0.31
C TYR A 230 12.38 0.50 -0.13
N TYR A 231 13.08 1.23 0.72
CA TYR A 231 14.42 1.73 0.43
C TYR A 231 15.39 0.56 0.16
N ARG A 232 15.40 -0.45 1.05
CA ARG A 232 16.24 -1.64 0.90
C ARG A 232 15.89 -2.44 -0.35
N CYS A 233 14.61 -2.57 -0.67
CA CYS A 233 14.13 -3.19 -1.91
C CYS A 233 14.77 -2.52 -3.14
N GLY A 234 14.74 -1.20 -3.21
CA GLY A 234 15.35 -0.44 -4.31
C GLY A 234 16.87 -0.61 -4.39
N GLN A 235 17.56 -0.65 -3.25
CA GLN A 235 19.01 -0.92 -3.21
C GLN A 235 19.33 -2.31 -3.80
N LEU A 236 18.56 -3.34 -3.43
CA LEU A 236 18.76 -4.71 -3.91
C LEU A 236 18.53 -4.82 -5.43
N ILE A 237 17.51 -4.15 -5.96
CA ILE A 237 17.26 -4.11 -7.40
C ILE A 237 18.42 -3.40 -8.12
N ARG A 238 18.83 -2.25 -7.61
CA ARG A 238 19.94 -1.47 -8.19
C ARG A 238 21.25 -2.24 -8.18
N SER A 239 21.59 -2.93 -7.09
CA SER A 239 22.84 -3.72 -6.99
C SER A 239 22.86 -4.90 -7.95
N LYS A 240 21.73 -5.57 -8.18
CA LYS A 240 21.61 -6.62 -9.21
C LYS A 240 21.86 -6.07 -10.62
N ALA A 241 21.33 -4.88 -10.93
CA ALA A 241 21.48 -4.27 -12.25
C ALA A 241 22.93 -3.80 -12.53
N THR A 242 23.69 -3.42 -11.49
CA THR A 242 25.08 -2.97 -11.62
C THR A 242 26.13 -4.10 -11.51
N GLY A 243 25.70 -5.35 -11.38
CA GLY A 243 26.59 -6.50 -11.20
C GLY A 243 27.32 -6.55 -9.84
N TYR A 244 27.06 -5.62 -8.96
CA TYR A 244 27.60 -5.59 -7.61
C TYR A 244 26.73 -6.46 -6.68
N VAL A 245 26.90 -7.77 -6.75
CA VAL A 245 26.50 -8.65 -5.65
C VAL A 245 27.64 -8.61 -4.66
N SER A 246 27.58 -7.71 -3.68
CA SER A 246 28.41 -7.85 -2.50
C SER A 246 27.94 -9.13 -1.78
N ALA A 247 28.75 -10.18 -1.83
CA ALA A 247 28.64 -11.30 -0.93
C ALA A 247 28.79 -10.78 0.50
N THR A 248 27.71 -10.72 1.24
CA THR A 248 27.66 -10.62 2.71
C THR A 248 26.46 -11.41 3.20
#